data_01181e9cab5e92836f6373edaa7d4ce6
#
_entry.id   01181e9cab5e92836f6373edaa7d4ce6
#
_cell.length_a   1.000
_cell.length_b   1.000
_cell.length_c   1.000
_cell.angle_alpha   90.00
_cell.angle_beta   90.00
_cell.angle_gamma   90.00
#
_symmetry.space_group_name_H-M   'P 1'
#
loop_
_entity.id
_entity.type
_entity.pdbx_description
1 polymer ?
#
loop_
_entity_poly.entity_id
_entity_poly.type
_entity_poly.pdbx_seq_one_letter_code
_entity_poly.pdbx_strand_id
1 'polypeptide(L)'
;LTNKSQSIHLIKNISDLKSPQHISWQVAKAPCIFKPNSNLQDGEVLYPIMCLIQSKVEETKQRLDPKQWFVQKYIQGQSYYLCGYLSRNGGVRYYWQTNLMQQQNGKSIVLARTGANLDIDENQFFDGLANMGYFGPCMMEIIEEADGQLNFIEINPRFWGPLQLGVDACPEMIGLYASDLGFSSIRDLPPQKKNDTTHWYAWANGAQTHKCHVYPTA
;
A
#
# COMPACT_ATOMS: atom_id res chain seq x y z
N LEU A 1 7.20 12.22 -2.39
CA LEU A 1 7.18 11.29 -1.25
C LEU A 1 6.40 11.95 -0.13
N THR A 2 5.21 11.46 0.19
CA THR A 2 4.51 11.91 1.39
C THR A 2 5.36 11.53 2.59
N ASN A 3 5.78 12.52 3.37
CA ASN A 3 6.43 12.22 4.63
C ASN A 3 5.39 11.67 5.62
N LYS A 4 5.85 11.03 6.70
CA LYS A 4 5.00 10.41 7.72
C LYS A 4 3.92 11.35 8.27
N SER A 5 4.21 12.64 8.41
CA SER A 5 3.27 13.65 8.88
C SER A 5 2.11 13.88 7.91
N GLN A 6 2.38 13.89 6.60
CA GLN A 6 1.36 14.05 5.55
C GLN A 6 0.45 12.82 5.45
N SER A 7 1.02 11.61 5.56
CA SER A 7 0.23 10.37 5.59
C SER A 7 -0.72 10.32 6.79
N ILE A 8 -0.25 10.71 7.99
CA ILE A 8 -1.08 10.79 9.20
C ILE A 8 -2.19 11.83 9.04
N HIS A 9 -1.94 12.94 8.36
CA HIS A 9 -2.96 13.97 8.14
C HIS A 9 -4.06 13.47 7.20
N LEU A 10 -3.71 12.76 6.15
CA LEU A 10 -4.66 12.08 5.26
C LEU A 10 -5.57 11.09 6.01
N ILE A 11 -4.98 10.26 6.87
CA ILE A 11 -5.72 9.24 7.64
C ILE A 11 -6.74 9.88 8.58
N LYS A 12 -6.44 11.03 9.17
CA LYS A 12 -7.37 11.73 10.06
C LYS A 12 -8.64 12.20 9.38
N ASN A 13 -8.63 12.31 8.07
CA ASN A 13 -9.78 12.71 7.27
C ASN A 13 -10.57 11.52 6.70
N ILE A 14 -10.00 10.31 6.78
CA ILE A 14 -10.70 9.07 6.42
C ILE A 14 -11.16 8.48 7.75
N SER A 15 -12.42 8.69 8.09
CA SER A 15 -13.02 8.13 9.32
C SER A 15 -12.81 6.62 9.37
N ASP A 16 -12.50 6.08 10.55
CA ASP A 16 -12.42 4.66 10.90
C ASP A 16 -11.11 3.91 10.57
N LEU A 17 -10.16 4.50 9.83
CA LEU A 17 -8.84 3.91 9.68
C LEU A 17 -7.96 4.17 10.90
N LYS A 18 -7.39 3.13 11.48
CA LYS A 18 -6.36 3.24 12.52
C LYS A 18 -4.96 3.21 11.91
N SER A 19 -4.06 3.98 12.48
CA SER A 19 -2.63 3.85 12.20
C SER A 19 -2.03 2.81 13.15
N PRO A 20 -1.19 1.86 12.66
CA PRO A 20 -0.52 0.91 13.53
C PRO A 20 0.24 1.62 14.65
N GLN A 21 0.10 1.14 15.87
CA GLN A 21 0.72 1.73 17.05
C GLN A 21 2.24 1.73 16.91
N HIS A 22 2.86 2.89 17.16
CA HIS A 22 4.30 3.00 17.33
C HIS A 22 4.71 2.43 18.68
N ILE A 23 5.73 1.58 18.66
CA ILE A 23 6.28 0.93 19.85
C ILE A 23 7.63 1.58 20.15
N SER A 24 7.88 1.92 21.42
CA SER A 24 9.19 2.38 21.83
C SER A 24 10.23 1.28 21.58
N TRP A 25 11.39 1.67 21.04
CA TRP A 25 12.48 0.77 20.70
C TRP A 25 12.88 -0.14 21.86
N GLN A 26 12.96 0.41 23.08
CA GLN A 26 13.41 -0.31 24.28
C GLN A 26 12.48 -1.45 24.66
N VAL A 27 11.18 -1.22 24.54
CA VAL A 27 10.13 -2.19 24.96
C VAL A 27 9.56 -3.02 23.82
N ALA A 28 10.08 -2.85 22.59
CA ALA A 28 9.61 -3.61 21.44
C ALA A 28 9.76 -5.11 21.63
N LYS A 29 8.64 -5.82 21.43
CA LYS A 29 8.52 -7.28 21.53
C LYS A 29 7.86 -7.83 20.27
N ALA A 30 8.11 -9.11 19.99
CA ALA A 30 7.44 -9.82 18.92
C ALA A 30 5.93 -10.05 19.25
N PRO A 31 5.05 -10.02 18.24
CA PRO A 31 5.33 -9.66 16.85
C PRO A 31 5.39 -8.14 16.61
N CYS A 32 6.38 -7.68 15.88
CA CYS A 32 6.53 -6.27 15.51
C CYS A 32 7.22 -6.10 14.16
N ILE A 33 7.17 -4.89 13.61
CA ILE A 33 7.84 -4.53 12.36
C ILE A 33 8.79 -3.36 12.61
N PHE A 34 10.04 -3.49 12.20
CA PHE A 34 10.99 -2.39 12.09
C PHE A 34 10.86 -1.77 10.69
N LYS A 35 10.62 -0.47 10.64
CA LYS A 35 10.51 0.29 9.38
C LYS A 35 11.58 1.38 9.33
N PRO A 36 12.24 1.59 8.18
CA PRO A 36 13.17 2.70 8.03
C PRO A 36 12.41 4.04 7.99
N ASN A 37 13.03 5.10 8.50
CA ASN A 37 12.49 6.45 8.37
C ASN A 37 12.48 6.95 6.92
N SER A 38 13.39 6.39 6.10
CA SER A 38 13.45 6.59 4.65
C SER A 38 13.67 5.26 3.95
N ASN A 39 12.91 4.99 2.91
CA ASN A 39 13.05 3.78 2.11
C ASN A 39 14.27 3.79 1.19
N LEU A 40 14.99 4.91 1.10
CA LEU A 40 16.22 5.06 0.32
C LEU A 40 17.30 5.65 1.21
N GLN A 41 18.42 4.96 1.36
CA GLN A 41 19.59 5.40 2.09
C GLN A 41 20.85 5.02 1.31
N ASP A 42 21.73 6.00 1.07
CA ASP A 42 23.02 5.83 0.36
C ASP A 42 22.88 5.11 -1.00
N GLY A 43 21.75 5.30 -1.69
CA GLY A 43 21.44 4.65 -2.97
C GLY A 43 20.85 3.24 -2.86
N GLU A 44 20.73 2.70 -1.65
CA GLU A 44 20.13 1.39 -1.40
C GLU A 44 18.66 1.51 -0.96
N VAL A 45 17.83 0.59 -1.44
CA VAL A 45 16.42 0.49 -1.02
C VAL A 45 16.34 -0.32 0.26
N LEU A 46 15.83 0.30 1.31
CA LEU A 46 15.58 -0.35 2.59
C LEU A 46 14.14 -0.87 2.66
N TYR A 47 14.00 -2.10 3.15
CA TYR A 47 12.70 -2.77 3.33
C TYR A 47 12.37 -2.93 4.81
N PRO A 48 11.08 -2.96 5.18
CA PRO A 48 10.66 -3.32 6.52
C PRO A 48 11.20 -4.69 6.95
N ILE A 49 11.46 -4.87 8.23
CA ILE A 49 11.90 -6.14 8.82
C ILE A 49 10.81 -6.64 9.76
N MET A 50 10.18 -7.74 9.39
CA MET A 50 9.16 -8.40 10.18
C MET A 50 9.81 -9.30 11.23
N CYS A 51 9.51 -9.08 12.50
CA CYS A 51 10.02 -9.84 13.65
C CYS A 51 8.87 -10.56 14.34
N LEU A 52 8.63 -11.82 13.96
CA LEU A 52 7.54 -12.64 14.50
C LEU A 52 7.94 -13.38 15.78
N ILE A 53 9.24 -13.49 16.09
CA ILE A 53 9.79 -14.15 17.28
C ILE A 53 10.75 -13.21 18.00
N GLN A 54 10.87 -13.37 19.33
CA GLN A 54 11.64 -12.44 20.17
C GLN A 54 13.13 -12.42 19.84
N SER A 55 13.74 -13.57 19.54
CA SER A 55 15.15 -13.62 19.15
C SER A 55 15.46 -12.76 17.92
N LYS A 56 14.52 -12.69 16.96
CA LYS A 56 14.66 -11.82 15.79
C LYS A 56 14.56 -10.34 16.13
N VAL A 57 13.74 -9.98 17.12
CA VAL A 57 13.66 -8.60 17.63
C VAL A 57 15.02 -8.18 18.21
N GLU A 58 15.62 -9.00 19.05
CA GLU A 58 16.90 -8.68 19.69
C GLU A 58 18.06 -8.61 18.67
N GLU A 59 18.14 -9.56 17.74
CA GLU A 59 19.09 -9.50 16.62
C GLU A 59 18.94 -8.21 15.81
N THR A 60 17.70 -7.84 15.50
CA THR A 60 17.41 -6.63 14.70
C THR A 60 17.80 -5.36 15.44
N LYS A 61 17.50 -5.28 16.75
CA LYS A 61 17.88 -4.14 17.59
C LYS A 61 19.40 -3.94 17.67
N GLN A 62 20.19 -5.02 17.65
CA GLN A 62 21.65 -4.94 17.67
C GLN A 62 22.26 -4.42 16.37
N ARG A 63 21.55 -4.57 15.26
CA ARG A 63 22.04 -4.24 13.91
C ARG A 63 21.60 -2.87 13.41
N LEU A 64 20.49 -2.35 13.90
CA LEU A 64 19.84 -1.14 13.38
C LEU A 64 20.04 0.06 14.32
N ASP A 65 20.17 1.24 13.73
CA ASP A 65 20.21 2.51 14.45
C ASP A 65 18.77 2.99 14.77
N PRO A 66 18.40 3.16 16.05
CA PRO A 66 17.08 3.66 16.45
C PRO A 66 16.79 5.10 15.99
N LYS A 67 17.80 5.87 15.52
CA LYS A 67 17.59 7.19 14.90
C LYS A 67 17.11 7.09 13.45
N GLN A 68 17.38 5.98 12.78
CA GLN A 68 17.06 5.77 11.36
C GLN A 68 15.87 4.83 11.18
N TRP A 69 15.49 4.10 12.22
CA TRP A 69 14.42 3.12 12.20
C TRP A 69 13.42 3.35 13.32
N PHE A 70 12.16 3.00 13.07
CA PHE A 70 11.10 2.98 14.09
C PHE A 70 10.42 1.61 14.14
N VAL A 71 9.71 1.35 15.22
CA VAL A 71 9.00 0.08 15.42
C VAL A 71 7.50 0.32 15.42
N GLN A 72 6.78 -0.54 14.72
CA GLN A 72 5.32 -0.57 14.72
C GLN A 72 4.80 -1.92 15.20
N LYS A 73 3.58 -1.93 15.78
CA LYS A 73 2.84 -3.16 16.03
C LYS A 73 2.66 -3.90 14.69
N TYR A 74 2.91 -5.21 14.70
CA TYR A 74 2.55 -6.07 13.59
C TYR A 74 1.01 -6.20 13.54
N ILE A 75 0.43 -5.94 12.38
CA ILE A 75 -1.00 -6.12 12.12
C ILE A 75 -1.15 -7.41 11.35
N GLN A 76 -1.96 -8.33 11.87
CA GLN A 76 -2.27 -9.59 11.23
C GLN A 76 -3.67 -9.52 10.63
N GLY A 77 -3.79 -9.74 9.34
CA GLY A 77 -5.07 -9.67 8.66
C GLY A 77 -4.95 -9.78 7.14
N GLN A 78 -6.04 -9.51 6.45
CA GLN A 78 -6.10 -9.48 5.00
C GLN A 78 -5.58 -8.14 4.48
N SER A 79 -4.61 -8.17 3.59
CA SER A 79 -4.08 -6.96 2.94
C SER A 79 -4.88 -6.60 1.70
N TYR A 80 -5.18 -5.30 1.58
CA TYR A 80 -5.83 -4.68 0.44
C TYR A 80 -5.04 -3.46 -0.03
N TYR A 81 -5.06 -3.24 -1.34
CA TYR A 81 -4.54 -2.03 -1.95
C TYR A 81 -5.65 -1.25 -2.63
N LEU A 82 -5.79 0.03 -2.30
CA LEU A 82 -6.47 0.99 -3.16
C LEU A 82 -5.44 1.56 -4.11
N CYS A 83 -5.58 1.19 -5.37
CA CYS A 83 -4.65 1.56 -6.44
C CYS A 83 -5.32 2.55 -7.37
N GLY A 84 -4.70 3.69 -7.63
CA GLY A 84 -5.32 4.69 -8.48
C GLY A 84 -4.36 5.68 -9.12
N TYR A 85 -4.94 6.52 -9.96
CA TYR A 85 -4.31 7.66 -10.60
C TYR A 85 -5.17 8.91 -10.42
N LEU A 86 -4.57 9.96 -9.88
CA LEU A 86 -5.16 11.29 -9.74
C LEU A 86 -4.54 12.21 -10.79
N SER A 87 -5.34 12.62 -11.78
CA SER A 87 -4.89 13.53 -12.82
C SER A 87 -4.88 14.98 -12.34
N ARG A 88 -3.99 15.80 -12.91
CA ARG A 88 -3.94 17.25 -12.69
C ARG A 88 -5.23 17.96 -13.08
N ASN A 89 -6.02 17.38 -13.96
CA ASN A 89 -7.32 17.90 -14.39
C ASN A 89 -8.49 17.46 -13.50
N GLY A 90 -8.20 16.84 -12.33
CA GLY A 90 -9.19 16.39 -11.36
C GLY A 90 -9.85 15.05 -11.68
N GLY A 91 -9.46 14.39 -12.77
CA GLY A 91 -9.95 13.03 -13.08
C GLY A 91 -9.31 12.01 -12.16
N VAL A 92 -10.11 11.11 -11.60
CA VAL A 92 -9.63 10.00 -10.76
C VAL A 92 -10.08 8.69 -11.37
N ARG A 93 -9.17 7.70 -11.39
CA ARG A 93 -9.49 6.31 -11.69
C ARG A 93 -8.77 5.41 -10.73
N TYR A 94 -9.47 4.42 -10.21
CA TYR A 94 -8.95 3.51 -9.21
C TYR A 94 -9.60 2.13 -9.28
N TYR A 95 -8.97 1.18 -8.62
CA TYR A 95 -9.54 -0.14 -8.32
C TYR A 95 -9.03 -0.64 -6.98
N TRP A 96 -9.75 -1.57 -6.40
CA TRP A 96 -9.31 -2.31 -5.23
C TRP A 96 -8.63 -3.61 -5.63
N GLN A 97 -7.56 -3.92 -4.92
CA GLN A 97 -6.80 -5.17 -5.03
C GLN A 97 -6.81 -5.90 -3.69
N THR A 98 -7.18 -7.17 -3.70
CA THR A 98 -7.00 -8.09 -2.57
C THR A 98 -5.67 -8.82 -2.75
N ASN A 99 -4.75 -8.69 -1.80
CA ASN A 99 -3.45 -9.37 -1.80
C ASN A 99 -3.61 -10.75 -1.18
N LEU A 100 -3.20 -11.81 -1.87
CA LEU A 100 -3.33 -13.19 -1.40
C LEU A 100 -1.98 -13.78 -1.00
N MET A 101 -0.91 -13.38 -1.67
CA MET A 101 0.44 -13.83 -1.38
C MET A 101 1.45 -12.72 -1.62
N GLN A 102 2.39 -12.57 -0.70
CA GLN A 102 3.47 -11.59 -0.74
C GLN A 102 4.81 -12.25 -0.38
N GLN A 103 5.89 -11.81 -0.97
CA GLN A 103 7.24 -12.18 -0.52
C GLN A 103 7.46 -11.67 0.91
N GLN A 104 8.21 -12.43 1.72
CA GLN A 104 8.49 -12.05 3.11
C GLN A 104 9.14 -10.66 3.23
N ASN A 105 8.92 -10.02 4.37
CA ASN A 105 9.39 -8.68 4.71
C ASN A 105 8.77 -7.57 3.86
N GLY A 106 7.51 -7.70 3.47
CA GLY A 106 6.78 -6.64 2.78
C GLY A 106 7.33 -6.30 1.39
N LYS A 107 7.99 -7.27 0.74
CA LYS A 107 8.54 -7.08 -0.61
C LYS A 107 7.41 -7.05 -1.66
N SER A 108 7.53 -7.83 -2.72
CA SER A 108 6.57 -7.78 -3.83
C SER A 108 5.36 -8.69 -3.59
N ILE A 109 4.20 -8.26 -4.07
CA ILE A 109 3.01 -9.11 -4.17
C ILE A 109 3.26 -10.17 -5.24
N VAL A 110 2.91 -11.40 -4.92
CA VAL A 110 3.08 -12.58 -5.78
C VAL A 110 1.76 -13.05 -6.36
N LEU A 111 0.69 -12.98 -5.58
CA LEU A 111 -0.66 -13.34 -6.00
C LEU A 111 -1.65 -12.30 -5.50
N ALA A 112 -2.48 -11.81 -6.39
CA ALA A 112 -3.54 -10.86 -6.07
C ALA A 112 -4.73 -11.02 -7.02
N ARG A 113 -5.86 -10.46 -6.63
CA ARG A 113 -7.04 -10.32 -7.48
C ARG A 113 -7.66 -8.94 -7.33
N THR A 114 -8.48 -8.54 -8.28
CA THR A 114 -9.29 -7.32 -8.13
C THR A 114 -10.44 -7.54 -7.14
N GLY A 115 -10.91 -6.42 -6.58
CA GLY A 115 -12.04 -6.36 -5.66
C GLY A 115 -11.60 -6.37 -4.19
N ALA A 116 -12.32 -5.59 -3.42
CA ALA A 116 -12.40 -5.60 -1.97
C ALA A 116 -13.81 -5.13 -1.61
N ASN A 117 -14.31 -5.56 -0.47
CA ASN A 117 -15.58 -5.08 0.06
C ASN A 117 -15.31 -4.33 1.38
N LEU A 118 -14.64 -3.17 1.24
CA LEU A 118 -14.32 -2.30 2.37
C LEU A 118 -15.26 -1.09 2.35
N ASP A 119 -15.74 -0.70 3.53
CA ASP A 119 -16.53 0.50 3.72
C ASP A 119 -15.60 1.71 3.90
N ILE A 120 -15.06 2.19 2.77
CA ILE A 120 -14.16 3.33 2.71
C ILE A 120 -14.64 4.27 1.61
N ASP A 121 -14.71 5.55 1.92
CA ASP A 121 -14.96 6.60 0.92
C ASP A 121 -13.65 6.94 0.17
N GLU A 122 -13.48 6.34 -1.00
CA GLU A 122 -12.32 6.56 -1.85
C GLU A 122 -12.20 8.02 -2.31
N ASN A 123 -13.33 8.73 -2.44
CA ASN A 123 -13.30 10.15 -2.83
C ASN A 123 -12.61 10.98 -1.76
N GLN A 124 -12.91 10.77 -0.48
CA GLN A 124 -12.20 11.45 0.61
C GLN A 124 -10.69 11.23 0.55
N PHE A 125 -10.26 10.01 0.20
CA PHE A 125 -8.84 9.71 0.04
C PHE A 125 -8.21 10.52 -1.10
N PHE A 126 -8.81 10.50 -2.29
CA PHE A 126 -8.26 11.21 -3.45
C PHE A 126 -8.37 12.73 -3.32
N ASP A 127 -9.45 13.25 -2.74
CA ASP A 127 -9.60 14.67 -2.42
C ASP A 127 -8.55 15.12 -1.41
N GLY A 128 -8.25 14.30 -0.42
CA GLY A 128 -7.18 14.55 0.53
C GLY A 128 -5.81 14.65 -0.14
N LEU A 129 -5.50 13.80 -1.12
CA LEU A 129 -4.28 13.86 -1.93
C LEU A 129 -4.24 15.15 -2.77
N ALA A 130 -5.35 15.48 -3.45
CA ALA A 130 -5.47 16.69 -4.27
C ALA A 130 -5.24 17.96 -3.42
N ASN A 131 -5.87 18.05 -2.25
CA ASN A 131 -5.75 19.16 -1.31
C ASN A 131 -4.31 19.34 -0.79
N MET A 132 -3.50 18.28 -0.77
CA MET A 132 -2.07 18.35 -0.48
C MET A 132 -1.21 18.68 -1.70
N GLY A 133 -1.81 18.90 -2.87
CA GLY A 133 -1.12 19.17 -4.13
C GLY A 133 -0.48 17.95 -4.77
N TYR A 134 -0.87 16.72 -4.37
CA TYR A 134 -0.38 15.50 -5.01
C TYR A 134 -1.24 15.14 -6.23
N PHE A 135 -0.58 14.83 -7.33
CA PHE A 135 -1.17 14.28 -8.55
C PHE A 135 -0.26 13.16 -9.07
N GLY A 136 -0.86 12.12 -9.63
CA GLY A 136 -0.09 10.99 -10.16
C GLY A 136 -0.61 9.64 -9.65
N PRO A 137 0.16 8.57 -9.90
CA PRO A 137 -0.16 7.22 -9.45
C PRO A 137 0.06 7.10 -7.95
N CYS A 138 -0.87 6.46 -7.25
CA CYS A 138 -0.73 6.15 -5.82
C CYS A 138 -1.34 4.80 -5.49
N MET A 139 -0.79 4.20 -4.44
CA MET A 139 -1.30 2.98 -3.85
C MET A 139 -1.34 3.16 -2.34
N MET A 140 -2.51 2.95 -1.75
CA MET A 140 -2.71 2.90 -0.30
C MET A 140 -2.85 1.44 0.15
N GLU A 141 -2.07 1.03 1.14
CA GLU A 141 -2.19 -0.29 1.76
C GLU A 141 -3.02 -0.22 3.05
N ILE A 142 -3.97 -1.12 3.15
CA ILE A 142 -4.82 -1.34 4.32
C ILE A 142 -4.74 -2.82 4.70
N ILE A 143 -4.70 -3.09 6.01
CA ILE A 143 -4.88 -4.45 6.55
C ILE A 143 -6.16 -4.47 7.41
N GLU A 144 -7.05 -5.39 7.09
CA GLU A 144 -8.24 -5.70 7.86
C GLU A 144 -7.93 -6.84 8.83
N GLU A 145 -8.05 -6.58 10.14
CA GLU A 145 -7.92 -7.60 11.18
C GLU A 145 -9.19 -8.48 11.24
N ALA A 146 -9.12 -9.62 11.90
CA ALA A 146 -10.23 -10.58 11.99
C ALA A 146 -11.51 -10.03 12.66
N ASP A 147 -11.40 -8.94 13.42
CA ASP A 147 -12.52 -8.25 14.04
C ASP A 147 -13.14 -7.15 13.13
N GLY A 148 -12.66 -7.03 11.89
CA GLY A 148 -13.07 -6.01 10.92
C GLY A 148 -12.38 -4.66 11.09
N GLN A 149 -11.44 -4.51 12.05
CA GLN A 149 -10.70 -3.27 12.20
C GLN A 149 -9.79 -3.02 11.01
N LEU A 150 -9.97 -1.88 10.36
CA LEU A 150 -9.13 -1.44 9.25
C LEU A 150 -7.92 -0.66 9.76
N ASN A 151 -6.74 -1.07 9.33
CA ASN A 151 -5.48 -0.44 9.68
C ASN A 151 -4.80 0.11 8.43
N PHE A 152 -4.54 1.40 8.40
CA PHE A 152 -3.74 2.05 7.38
C PHE A 152 -2.26 1.69 7.56
N ILE A 153 -1.61 1.20 6.53
CA ILE A 153 -0.22 0.77 6.58
C ILE A 153 0.71 1.82 5.98
N GLU A 154 0.47 2.17 4.70
CA GLU A 154 1.30 3.15 3.98
C GLU A 154 0.61 3.67 2.72
N ILE A 155 1.13 4.79 2.19
CA ILE A 155 0.84 5.27 0.84
C ILE A 155 2.15 5.26 0.05
N ASN A 156 2.11 4.63 -1.12
CA ASN A 156 3.18 4.65 -2.09
C ASN A 156 2.80 5.57 -3.27
N PRO A 157 3.38 6.78 -3.40
CA PRO A 157 3.09 7.73 -4.47
C PRO A 157 3.83 7.34 -5.77
N ARG A 158 3.56 6.17 -6.27
CA ARG A 158 4.17 5.57 -7.46
C ARG A 158 3.31 4.41 -7.96
N PHE A 159 3.58 3.94 -9.17
CA PHE A 159 3.05 2.65 -9.60
C PHE A 159 3.57 1.50 -8.73
N TRP A 160 2.80 0.43 -8.63
CA TRP A 160 3.00 -0.74 -7.78
C TRP A 160 3.41 -1.98 -8.60
N GLY A 161 3.87 -3.03 -7.93
CA GLY A 161 4.35 -4.24 -8.60
C GLY A 161 3.33 -4.90 -9.53
N PRO A 162 2.10 -5.23 -9.06
CA PRO A 162 1.04 -5.78 -9.90
C PRO A 162 0.37 -4.78 -10.85
N LEU A 163 1.12 -3.90 -11.51
CA LEU A 163 0.55 -2.87 -12.41
C LEU A 163 -0.29 -3.48 -13.53
N GLN A 164 0.08 -4.67 -14.03
CA GLN A 164 -0.69 -5.37 -15.06
C GLN A 164 -2.14 -5.59 -14.62
N LEU A 165 -2.37 -5.91 -13.34
CA LEU A 165 -3.73 -6.04 -12.80
C LEU A 165 -4.52 -4.74 -12.94
N GLY A 166 -3.85 -3.59 -12.76
CA GLY A 166 -4.47 -2.27 -12.97
C GLY A 166 -4.79 -1.98 -14.44
N VAL A 167 -3.91 -2.40 -15.36
CA VAL A 167 -4.14 -2.28 -16.80
C VAL A 167 -5.39 -3.07 -17.22
N ASP A 168 -5.55 -4.27 -16.68
CA ASP A 168 -6.66 -5.16 -17.02
C ASP A 168 -7.98 -4.71 -16.35
N ALA A 169 -7.91 -4.22 -15.11
CA ALA A 169 -9.08 -3.87 -14.32
C ALA A 169 -9.60 -2.44 -14.52
N CYS A 170 -8.70 -1.51 -14.81
CA CYS A 170 -8.98 -0.07 -14.90
C CYS A 170 -8.07 0.60 -15.96
N PRO A 171 -8.21 0.24 -17.25
CA PRO A 171 -7.36 0.76 -18.33
C PRO A 171 -7.44 2.29 -18.45
N GLU A 172 -8.55 2.90 -18.05
CA GLU A 172 -8.74 4.35 -18.04
C GLU A 172 -7.73 5.07 -17.14
N MET A 173 -7.20 4.41 -16.11
CA MET A 173 -6.13 4.94 -15.26
C MET A 173 -4.86 5.20 -16.07
N ILE A 174 -4.49 4.28 -16.97
CA ILE A 174 -3.34 4.44 -17.87
C ILE A 174 -3.62 5.52 -18.91
N GLY A 175 -4.87 5.61 -19.38
CA GLY A 175 -5.31 6.69 -20.26
C GLY A 175 -5.14 8.08 -19.64
N LEU A 176 -5.52 8.25 -18.35
CA LEU A 176 -5.29 9.49 -17.61
C LEU A 176 -3.80 9.83 -17.50
N TYR A 177 -2.99 8.84 -17.15
CA TYR A 177 -1.53 9.01 -17.08
C TYR A 177 -0.95 9.46 -18.43
N ALA A 178 -1.34 8.80 -19.53
CA ALA A 178 -0.90 9.18 -20.88
C ALA A 178 -1.36 10.59 -21.25
N SER A 179 -2.57 10.98 -20.86
CA SER A 179 -3.12 12.33 -21.10
C SER A 179 -2.32 13.41 -20.35
N ASP A 180 -1.98 13.18 -19.09
CA ASP A 180 -1.18 14.11 -18.28
C ASP A 180 0.27 14.27 -18.82
N LEU A 181 0.77 13.27 -19.54
CA LEU A 181 2.05 13.32 -20.26
C LEU A 181 1.94 13.93 -21.68
N GLY A 182 0.73 14.28 -22.12
CA GLY A 182 0.51 14.88 -23.43
C GLY A 182 0.47 13.88 -24.61
N PHE A 183 0.43 12.56 -24.35
CA PHE A 183 0.37 11.55 -25.40
C PHE A 183 -1.04 11.33 -25.96
N SER A 184 -2.06 11.70 -25.21
CA SER A 184 -3.47 11.61 -25.63
C SER A 184 -4.29 12.72 -24.98
N SER A 185 -5.45 13.06 -25.58
CA SER A 185 -6.43 13.92 -24.92
C SER A 185 -7.65 13.10 -24.56
N ILE A 186 -7.84 12.80 -23.29
CA ILE A 186 -9.10 12.27 -22.78
C ILE A 186 -9.96 13.48 -22.44
N ARG A 187 -10.91 13.82 -23.33
CA ARG A 187 -11.81 14.98 -23.12
C ARG A 187 -12.95 14.65 -22.19
N ASP A 188 -13.46 13.42 -22.27
CA ASP A 188 -14.60 12.97 -21.47
C ASP A 188 -14.28 11.59 -20.87
N LEU A 189 -14.01 11.57 -19.57
CA LEU A 189 -13.90 10.32 -18.84
C LEU A 189 -15.29 9.78 -18.53
N PRO A 190 -15.64 8.57 -18.98
CA PRO A 190 -16.89 7.95 -18.53
C PRO A 190 -16.90 7.84 -17.02
N PRO A 191 -18.06 7.78 -16.36
CA PRO A 191 -18.14 7.54 -14.92
C PRO A 191 -17.33 6.30 -14.52
N GLN A 192 -16.73 6.35 -13.31
CA GLN A 192 -16.04 5.19 -12.74
C GLN A 192 -17.03 4.01 -12.70
N LYS A 193 -16.74 2.96 -13.45
CA LYS A 193 -17.54 1.73 -13.44
C LYS A 193 -17.05 0.80 -12.35
N LYS A 194 -17.97 0.25 -11.58
CA LYS A 194 -17.65 -0.92 -10.75
C LYS A 194 -17.39 -2.09 -11.71
N ASN A 195 -16.18 -2.62 -11.71
CA ASN A 195 -15.86 -3.75 -12.58
C ASN A 195 -16.36 -5.03 -11.92
N ASP A 196 -17.34 -5.68 -12.54
CA ASP A 196 -17.91 -6.94 -12.05
C ASP A 196 -17.02 -8.14 -12.38
N THR A 197 -16.01 -7.97 -13.23
CA THR A 197 -15.07 -9.02 -13.63
C THR A 197 -13.90 -9.08 -12.65
N THR A 198 -13.64 -10.25 -12.09
CA THR A 198 -12.46 -10.50 -11.28
C THR A 198 -11.26 -10.78 -12.18
N HIS A 199 -10.25 -9.92 -12.11
CA HIS A 199 -8.95 -10.11 -12.73
C HIS A 199 -7.96 -10.66 -11.71
N TRP A 200 -6.99 -11.45 -12.18
CA TRP A 200 -5.98 -12.10 -11.35
C TRP A 200 -4.58 -11.72 -11.78
N TYR A 201 -3.71 -11.55 -10.82
CA TYR A 201 -2.27 -11.36 -11.01
C TYR A 201 -1.53 -12.50 -10.31
N ALA A 202 -0.61 -13.14 -11.05
CA ALA A 202 0.26 -14.16 -10.49
C ALA A 202 1.69 -13.97 -11.04
N TRP A 203 2.66 -13.84 -10.13
CA TRP A 203 4.08 -13.76 -10.46
C TRP A 203 4.78 -15.05 -10.08
N ALA A 204 4.78 -16.02 -11.01
CA ALA A 204 5.34 -17.36 -10.77
C ALA A 204 6.81 -17.35 -10.33
N ASN A 205 7.64 -16.53 -10.98
CA ASN A 205 9.06 -16.41 -10.62
C ASN A 205 9.26 -15.81 -9.22
N GLY A 206 8.38 -14.88 -8.81
CA GLY A 206 8.41 -14.31 -7.46
C GLY A 206 8.16 -15.32 -6.35
N ALA A 207 7.30 -16.32 -6.62
CA ALA A 207 7.03 -17.42 -5.68
C ALA A 207 8.23 -18.39 -5.54
N GLN A 208 9.04 -18.56 -6.60
CA GLN A 208 10.18 -19.47 -6.60
C GLN A 208 11.43 -18.89 -5.95
N THR A 209 11.63 -17.58 -6.05
CA THR A 209 12.89 -16.93 -5.65
C THR A 209 12.94 -16.52 -4.18
N HIS A 210 11.79 -16.43 -3.51
CA HIS A 210 11.72 -15.98 -2.12
C HIS A 210 10.64 -16.76 -1.35
N LYS A 211 10.85 -16.90 -0.03
CA LYS A 211 9.77 -17.34 0.87
C LYS A 211 8.60 -16.36 0.78
N CYS A 212 7.40 -16.90 0.72
CA CYS A 212 6.17 -16.11 0.64
C CYS A 212 5.37 -16.20 1.93
N HIS A 213 4.63 -15.14 2.22
CA HIS A 213 3.58 -15.07 3.20
C HIS A 213 2.23 -15.16 2.47
N VAL A 214 1.34 -16.02 2.94
CA VAL A 214 -0.04 -16.13 2.45
C VAL A 214 -0.91 -15.36 3.41
N TYR A 215 -1.68 -14.42 2.89
CA TYR A 215 -2.66 -13.71 3.69
C TYR A 215 -3.84 -14.62 4.04
N PRO A 216 -4.43 -14.48 5.24
CA PRO A 216 -5.65 -15.21 5.55
C PRO A 216 -6.74 -14.81 4.54
N THR A 217 -7.41 -15.80 3.97
CA THR A 217 -8.63 -15.55 3.20
C THR A 217 -9.77 -15.35 4.18
N ALA A 218 -10.50 -14.26 4.05
CA ALA A 218 -11.73 -14.03 4.79
C ALA A 218 -12.80 -15.06 4.41
#